data_843b944ed2f27bdb90abb90187332053
#
_entry.id   843b944ed2f27bdb90abb90187332053
#
_cell.length_a   1.000
_cell.length_b   1.000
_cell.length_c   1.000
_cell.angle_alpha   90.00
_cell.angle_beta   90.00
_cell.angle_gamma   90.00
#
_symmetry.space_group_name_H-M   'P 1'
#
loop_
_entity.id
_entity.type
_entity.pdbx_description
1 polymer ?
#
loop_
_entity_poly.entity_id
_entity_poly.type
_entity_poly.pdbx_seq_one_letter_code
_entity_poly.pdbx_strand_id
1 'polypeptide(L)'
;MTSVLKNLDAAVSAAEEYGPNQYAVFDSKLHEQVLRRQAIARYLQTALEKNEIEVRYRPIAEDSGQIRAVGYYALEDAGRLIARLMEEGKEFESICIPVSPLLMTQEDFIDKVEDVITRFHIPSGKLALELDDTALSSVYLNVNITMQELAHLGVELVLNHFGSGCVPVTGILDLPVNTVKLERMFVWQLETNPSCAAIAGGLIQIAKNLNIHIIAEGVETENQLNTLNGYECEYQQGFYYAPTMEKETLIKVLGCTLEESRITVEEEKKKMAR
;
A
#
# COMPACT_ATOMS: atom_id res chain seq x y z
N MET A 1 -42.46 1.16 -4.20
CA MET A 1 -41.75 1.31 -5.49
C MET A 1 -40.28 1.70 -5.31
N THR A 2 -39.92 2.64 -4.45
CA THR A 2 -38.54 3.13 -4.24
C THR A 2 -37.54 2.07 -3.74
N SER A 3 -37.98 1.09 -2.96
CA SER A 3 -37.11 0.02 -2.42
C SER A 3 -36.69 -0.99 -3.50
N VAL A 4 -37.61 -1.38 -4.39
CA VAL A 4 -37.32 -2.37 -5.44
C VAL A 4 -36.36 -1.81 -6.48
N LEU A 5 -36.45 -0.54 -6.84
CA LEU A 5 -35.52 0.12 -7.77
C LEU A 5 -34.11 0.19 -7.19
N LYS A 6 -33.95 0.56 -5.90
CA LYS A 6 -32.66 0.57 -5.24
C LYS A 6 -32.01 -0.82 -5.16
N ASN A 7 -32.83 -1.85 -4.95
CA ASN A 7 -32.34 -3.23 -4.92
C ASN A 7 -31.92 -3.72 -6.32
N LEU A 8 -32.63 -3.27 -7.35
CA LEU A 8 -32.28 -3.55 -8.74
C LEU A 8 -30.96 -2.87 -9.12
N ASP A 9 -30.81 -1.58 -8.81
CA ASP A 9 -29.58 -0.83 -9.08
C ASP A 9 -28.38 -1.49 -8.39
N ALA A 10 -28.54 -1.94 -7.15
CA ALA A 10 -27.47 -2.65 -6.42
C ALA A 10 -27.11 -4.00 -7.07
N ALA A 11 -28.10 -4.74 -7.58
CA ALA A 11 -27.83 -6.00 -8.28
C ALA A 11 -27.17 -5.78 -9.64
N VAL A 12 -27.55 -4.72 -10.36
CA VAL A 12 -26.91 -4.34 -11.63
C VAL A 12 -25.44 -3.97 -11.39
N SER A 13 -25.16 -3.10 -10.43
CA SER A 13 -23.78 -2.71 -10.09
C SER A 13 -22.93 -3.92 -9.69
N ALA A 14 -23.46 -4.84 -8.89
CA ALA A 14 -22.76 -6.06 -8.52
C ALA A 14 -22.51 -6.98 -9.73
N ALA A 15 -23.43 -7.06 -10.69
CA ALA A 15 -23.26 -7.84 -11.91
C ALA A 15 -22.19 -7.24 -12.82
N GLU A 16 -22.11 -5.90 -12.89
CA GLU A 16 -21.06 -5.19 -13.64
C GLU A 16 -19.67 -5.44 -13.06
N GLU A 17 -19.51 -5.51 -11.73
CA GLU A 17 -18.27 -5.87 -11.05
C GLU A 17 -17.79 -7.30 -11.41
N TYR A 18 -18.70 -8.23 -11.69
CA TYR A 18 -18.34 -9.60 -12.10
C TYR A 18 -17.93 -9.72 -13.58
N GLY A 19 -18.07 -8.65 -14.36
CA GLY A 19 -17.69 -8.59 -15.77
C GLY A 19 -18.83 -8.80 -16.76
N PRO A 20 -18.54 -8.82 -18.08
CA PRO A 20 -19.57 -8.89 -19.10
C PRO A 20 -20.33 -10.24 -19.08
N ASN A 21 -21.63 -10.19 -19.35
CA ASN A 21 -22.53 -11.35 -19.36
C ASN A 21 -22.70 -12.06 -18.01
N GLN A 22 -22.50 -11.35 -16.91
CA GLN A 22 -22.77 -11.86 -15.57
C GLN A 22 -24.12 -11.36 -15.05
N TYR A 23 -24.63 -12.01 -14.01
CA TYR A 23 -25.82 -11.56 -13.30
C TYR A 23 -25.59 -11.63 -11.78
N ALA A 24 -26.26 -10.77 -11.04
CA ALA A 24 -26.31 -10.82 -9.59
C ALA A 24 -27.76 -10.85 -9.11
N VAL A 25 -28.01 -11.56 -8.02
CA VAL A 25 -29.31 -11.62 -7.37
C VAL A 25 -29.25 -10.78 -6.10
N PHE A 26 -30.21 -9.88 -5.92
CA PHE A 26 -30.32 -9.11 -4.68
C PHE A 26 -30.81 -10.02 -3.56
N ASP A 27 -29.91 -10.52 -2.77
CA ASP A 27 -30.15 -11.34 -1.58
C ASP A 27 -29.75 -10.61 -0.29
N SER A 28 -29.89 -11.29 0.86
CA SER A 28 -29.51 -10.73 2.15
C SER A 28 -28.02 -10.38 2.25
N LYS A 29 -27.16 -11.13 1.58
CA LYS A 29 -25.70 -10.90 1.56
C LYS A 29 -25.34 -9.65 0.77
N LEU A 30 -25.91 -9.49 -0.42
CA LEU A 30 -25.72 -8.28 -1.23
C LEU A 30 -26.32 -7.06 -0.53
N HIS A 31 -27.48 -7.22 0.14
CA HIS A 31 -28.07 -6.15 0.95
C HIS A 31 -27.14 -5.71 2.09
N GLU A 32 -26.56 -6.65 2.81
CA GLU A 32 -25.59 -6.36 3.88
C GLU A 32 -24.33 -5.64 3.35
N GLN A 33 -23.80 -6.07 2.20
CA GLN A 33 -22.68 -5.41 1.54
C GLN A 33 -22.99 -3.96 1.18
N VAL A 34 -24.17 -3.70 0.58
CA VAL A 34 -24.60 -2.33 0.24
C VAL A 34 -24.73 -1.45 1.48
N LEU A 35 -25.35 -1.96 2.55
CA LEU A 35 -25.47 -1.22 3.81
C LEU A 35 -24.11 -0.93 4.43
N ARG A 36 -23.18 -1.88 4.37
CA ARG A 36 -21.81 -1.72 4.86
C ARG A 36 -21.07 -0.66 4.06
N ARG A 37 -21.12 -0.69 2.71
CA ARG A 37 -20.51 0.34 1.84
C ARG A 37 -21.04 1.75 2.20
N GLN A 38 -22.37 1.90 2.35
CA GLN A 38 -22.99 3.18 2.71
C GLN A 38 -22.60 3.67 4.11
N ALA A 39 -22.46 2.76 5.07
CA ALA A 39 -22.02 3.10 6.42
C ALA A 39 -20.56 3.57 6.42
N ILE A 40 -19.68 2.87 5.69
CA ILE A 40 -18.27 3.22 5.53
C ILE A 40 -18.13 4.58 4.84
N ALA A 41 -18.85 4.83 3.75
CA ALA A 41 -18.81 6.11 3.04
C ALA A 41 -19.17 7.30 3.95
N ARG A 42 -20.23 7.15 4.75
CA ARG A 42 -20.64 8.19 5.73
C ARG A 42 -19.61 8.38 6.84
N TYR A 43 -19.05 7.29 7.35
CA TYR A 43 -18.03 7.36 8.40
C TYR A 43 -16.76 8.05 7.89
N LEU A 44 -16.26 7.65 6.73
CA LEU A 44 -15.07 8.26 6.11
C LEU A 44 -15.26 9.75 5.84
N GLN A 45 -16.42 10.15 5.32
CA GLN A 45 -16.71 11.57 5.11
C GLN A 45 -16.65 12.37 6.43
N THR A 46 -17.27 11.85 7.49
CA THR A 46 -17.25 12.50 8.81
C THR A 46 -15.84 12.52 9.42
N ALA A 47 -15.07 11.45 9.25
CA ALA A 47 -13.71 11.35 9.76
C ALA A 47 -12.75 12.31 9.03
N LEU A 48 -12.91 12.49 7.71
CA LEU A 48 -12.18 13.49 6.93
C LEU A 48 -12.48 14.92 7.42
N GLU A 49 -13.75 15.26 7.64
CA GLU A 49 -14.16 16.57 8.14
C GLU A 49 -13.60 16.90 9.53
N LYS A 50 -13.42 15.87 10.38
CA LYS A 50 -12.95 16.01 11.76
C LYS A 50 -11.45 15.81 11.95
N ASN A 51 -10.69 15.55 10.87
CA ASN A 51 -9.27 15.15 10.95
C ASN A 51 -9.01 13.92 11.85
N GLU A 52 -9.98 13.00 11.91
CA GLU A 52 -9.89 11.77 12.73
C GLU A 52 -9.25 10.61 11.97
N ILE A 53 -8.71 10.85 10.75
CA ILE A 53 -8.10 9.82 9.92
C ILE A 53 -6.62 9.68 10.28
N GLU A 54 -6.27 8.59 10.93
CA GLU A 54 -4.90 8.11 11.01
C GLU A 54 -4.58 7.23 9.79
N VAL A 55 -3.35 7.29 9.26
CA VAL A 55 -2.91 6.54 8.07
C VAL A 55 -2.76 5.05 8.42
N ARG A 56 -3.87 4.36 8.63
CA ARG A 56 -3.95 2.90 8.84
C ARG A 56 -4.93 2.23 7.87
N TYR A 57 -5.34 2.90 6.78
CA TYR A 57 -6.48 2.51 5.97
C TYR A 57 -6.09 1.69 4.74
N ARG A 58 -6.61 0.48 4.68
CA ARG A 58 -6.61 -0.43 3.53
C ARG A 58 -7.91 -0.30 2.70
N PRO A 59 -7.97 -0.87 1.51
CA PRO A 59 -8.79 -0.59 0.31
C PRO A 59 -10.33 -0.54 0.44
N ILE A 60 -10.90 -0.52 1.62
CA ILE A 60 -12.35 -0.27 1.84
C ILE A 60 -12.80 1.08 1.24
N ALA A 61 -11.86 2.01 1.01
CA ALA A 61 -12.14 3.31 0.40
C ALA A 61 -12.57 3.20 -1.07
N GLU A 62 -12.10 2.22 -1.83
CA GLU A 62 -12.50 1.99 -3.23
C GLU A 62 -13.99 1.65 -3.31
N ASP A 63 -14.43 0.70 -2.49
CA ASP A 63 -15.81 0.26 -2.41
C ASP A 63 -16.77 1.36 -1.95
N SER A 64 -16.30 2.34 -1.19
CA SER A 64 -17.11 3.45 -0.68
C SER A 64 -17.22 4.63 -1.64
N GLY A 65 -16.44 4.67 -2.73
CA GLY A 65 -16.31 5.81 -3.63
C GLY A 65 -15.54 6.99 -3.02
N GLN A 66 -14.90 6.83 -1.86
CA GLN A 66 -14.12 7.87 -1.17
C GLN A 66 -12.61 7.76 -1.44
N ILE A 67 -12.20 6.90 -2.37
CA ILE A 67 -10.78 6.62 -2.66
C ILE A 67 -10.00 7.90 -2.97
N ARG A 68 -10.61 8.83 -3.72
CA ARG A 68 -9.99 10.10 -4.09
C ARG A 68 -9.69 10.96 -2.86
N ALA A 69 -10.68 11.15 -1.98
CA ALA A 69 -10.53 11.98 -0.78
C ALA A 69 -9.50 11.39 0.19
N VAL A 70 -9.56 10.07 0.41
CA VAL A 70 -8.61 9.34 1.30
C VAL A 70 -7.20 9.35 0.72
N GLY A 71 -7.06 9.12 -0.59
CA GLY A 71 -5.75 9.10 -1.24
C GLY A 71 -5.06 10.47 -1.22
N TYR A 72 -5.78 11.55 -1.52
CA TYR A 72 -5.22 12.90 -1.43
C TYR A 72 -4.91 13.32 0.02
N TYR A 73 -5.74 12.90 0.98
CA TYR A 73 -5.43 13.11 2.39
C TYR A 73 -4.13 12.39 2.80
N ALA A 74 -3.96 11.12 2.39
CA ALA A 74 -2.76 10.36 2.68
C ALA A 74 -1.51 11.00 2.05
N LEU A 75 -1.62 11.49 0.81
CA LEU A 75 -0.54 12.19 0.11
C LEU A 75 -0.13 13.47 0.85
N GLU A 76 -1.10 14.28 1.25
CA GLU A 76 -0.88 15.50 2.01
C GLU A 76 -0.24 15.22 3.39
N ASP A 77 -0.72 14.18 4.07
CA ASP A 77 -0.21 13.77 5.38
C ASP A 77 1.22 13.22 5.30
N ALA A 78 1.53 12.46 4.24
CA ALA A 78 2.90 12.00 3.95
C ALA A 78 3.84 13.19 3.69
N GLY A 79 3.40 14.18 2.91
CA GLY A 79 4.18 15.39 2.67
C GLY A 79 4.53 16.13 3.96
N ARG A 80 3.55 16.31 4.85
CA ARG A 80 3.79 16.94 6.18
C ARG A 80 4.73 16.10 7.05
N LEU A 81 4.61 14.78 7.02
CA LEU A 81 5.49 13.89 7.78
C LEU A 81 6.92 13.98 7.28
N ILE A 82 7.14 13.93 5.96
CA ILE A 82 8.46 14.07 5.34
C ILE A 82 9.11 15.41 5.75
N ALA A 83 8.37 16.51 5.58
CA ALA A 83 8.87 17.84 5.96
C ALA A 83 9.30 17.89 7.43
N ARG A 84 8.45 17.37 8.33
CA ARG A 84 8.75 17.32 9.77
C ARG A 84 9.98 16.47 10.09
N LEU A 85 10.11 15.29 9.48
CA LEU A 85 11.27 14.42 9.69
C LEU A 85 12.56 15.10 9.23
N MET A 86 12.51 15.81 8.11
CA MET A 86 13.65 16.58 7.60
C MET A 86 14.01 17.76 8.52
N GLU A 87 13.01 18.53 8.99
CA GLU A 87 13.20 19.64 9.94
C GLU A 87 13.81 19.16 11.26
N GLU A 88 13.40 17.97 11.74
CA GLU A 88 13.94 17.35 12.96
C GLU A 88 15.27 16.64 12.72
N GLY A 89 15.82 16.64 11.49
CA GLY A 89 17.08 16.01 11.13
C GLY A 89 17.07 14.48 11.27
N LYS A 90 15.89 13.85 11.08
CA LYS A 90 15.75 12.40 11.15
C LYS A 90 16.25 11.75 9.87
N GLU A 91 16.99 10.66 10.00
CA GLU A 91 17.38 9.83 8.87
C GLU A 91 16.29 8.81 8.53
N PHE A 92 15.88 8.78 7.28
CA PHE A 92 14.93 7.80 6.72
C PHE A 92 15.16 7.66 5.21
N GLU A 93 14.80 6.53 4.66
CA GLU A 93 14.88 6.27 3.21
C GLU A 93 13.77 7.04 2.49
N SER A 94 12.54 6.59 2.63
CA SER A 94 11.35 7.20 2.05
C SER A 94 10.12 7.00 2.93
N ILE A 95 9.08 7.78 2.71
CA ILE A 95 7.74 7.55 3.22
C ILE A 95 6.90 6.99 2.08
N CYS A 96 6.46 5.74 2.24
CA CYS A 96 5.68 5.01 1.25
C CYS A 96 4.19 5.03 1.62
N ILE A 97 3.34 5.41 0.67
CA ILE A 97 1.89 5.39 0.84
C ILE A 97 1.22 4.54 -0.25
N PRO A 98 0.20 3.74 0.09
CA PRO A 98 -0.55 2.99 -0.89
C PRO A 98 -1.42 3.93 -1.73
N VAL A 99 -1.42 3.73 -3.04
CA VAL A 99 -2.22 4.50 -4.00
C VAL A 99 -3.02 3.54 -4.87
N SER A 100 -4.33 3.80 -4.97
CA SER A 100 -5.17 3.06 -5.90
C SER A 100 -4.85 3.44 -7.35
N PRO A 101 -4.75 2.49 -8.28
CA PRO A 101 -4.65 2.78 -9.70
C PRO A 101 -5.78 3.66 -10.23
N LEU A 102 -6.99 3.56 -9.66
CA LEU A 102 -8.11 4.44 -9.99
C LEU A 102 -7.86 5.90 -9.62
N LEU A 103 -7.11 6.16 -8.56
CA LEU A 103 -6.69 7.52 -8.21
C LEU A 103 -5.69 8.06 -9.22
N MET A 104 -4.77 7.22 -9.69
CA MET A 104 -3.76 7.60 -10.69
C MET A 104 -4.34 7.94 -12.07
N THR A 105 -5.56 7.49 -12.37
CA THR A 105 -6.27 7.84 -13.63
C THR A 105 -7.00 9.18 -13.54
N GLN A 106 -7.00 9.87 -12.38
CA GLN A 106 -7.63 11.18 -12.26
C GLN A 106 -6.76 12.25 -12.95
N GLU A 107 -7.40 13.14 -13.70
CA GLU A 107 -6.72 14.19 -14.48
C GLU A 107 -5.86 15.12 -13.62
N ASP A 108 -6.26 15.36 -12.37
CA ASP A 108 -5.55 16.24 -11.44
C ASP A 108 -4.52 15.54 -10.54
N PHE A 109 -4.29 14.22 -10.73
CA PHE A 109 -3.46 13.46 -9.80
C PHE A 109 -1.99 13.89 -9.81
N ILE A 110 -1.40 14.06 -10.99
CA ILE A 110 0.00 14.52 -11.13
C ILE A 110 0.17 15.92 -10.55
N ASP A 111 -0.73 16.84 -10.87
CA ASP A 111 -0.70 18.22 -10.34
C ASP A 111 -0.74 18.22 -8.81
N LYS A 112 -1.52 17.32 -8.22
CA LYS A 112 -1.61 17.19 -6.75
C LYS A 112 -0.32 16.64 -6.13
N VAL A 113 0.33 15.69 -6.78
CA VAL A 113 1.61 15.16 -6.32
C VAL A 113 2.70 16.24 -6.42
N GLU A 114 2.76 16.95 -7.56
CA GLU A 114 3.70 18.04 -7.77
C GLU A 114 3.49 19.20 -6.77
N ASP A 115 2.25 19.58 -6.49
CA ASP A 115 1.92 20.57 -5.47
C ASP A 115 2.44 20.16 -4.08
N VAL A 116 2.23 18.93 -3.68
CA VAL A 116 2.72 18.39 -2.39
C VAL A 116 4.25 18.39 -2.35
N ILE A 117 4.92 17.90 -3.38
CA ILE A 117 6.39 17.90 -3.48
C ILE A 117 6.94 19.33 -3.36
N THR A 118 6.38 20.25 -4.10
CA THR A 118 6.83 21.65 -4.14
C THR A 118 6.57 22.36 -2.80
N ARG A 119 5.37 22.24 -2.25
CA ARG A 119 4.95 22.91 -1.02
C ARG A 119 5.70 22.46 0.21
N PHE A 120 6.01 21.17 0.30
CA PHE A 120 6.75 20.57 1.41
C PHE A 120 8.25 20.42 1.13
N HIS A 121 8.73 20.90 -0.02
CA HIS A 121 10.13 20.81 -0.44
C HIS A 121 10.70 19.39 -0.35
N ILE A 122 9.93 18.40 -0.82
CA ILE A 122 10.27 16.97 -0.73
C ILE A 122 11.42 16.66 -1.71
N PRO A 123 12.58 16.16 -1.24
CA PRO A 123 13.65 15.75 -2.13
C PRO A 123 13.26 14.50 -2.93
N SER A 124 13.87 14.35 -4.11
CA SER A 124 13.73 13.14 -4.91
C SER A 124 14.04 11.88 -4.08
N GLY A 125 13.22 10.85 -4.23
CA GLY A 125 13.34 9.57 -3.54
C GLY A 125 12.77 9.55 -2.10
N LYS A 126 12.29 10.68 -1.54
CA LYS A 126 11.74 10.69 -0.17
C LYS A 126 10.23 10.38 -0.10
N LEU A 127 9.51 10.53 -1.20
CA LEU A 127 8.11 10.09 -1.35
C LEU A 127 8.06 8.85 -2.21
N ALA A 128 7.43 7.78 -1.73
CA ALA A 128 7.18 6.56 -2.46
C ALA A 128 5.67 6.28 -2.57
N LEU A 129 5.23 5.82 -3.73
CA LEU A 129 3.84 5.42 -3.99
C LEU A 129 3.79 3.92 -4.24
N GLU A 130 2.99 3.21 -3.43
CA GLU A 130 2.81 1.76 -3.51
C GLU A 130 1.56 1.42 -4.31
N LEU A 131 1.73 0.61 -5.34
CA LEU A 131 0.68 0.15 -6.24
C LEU A 131 0.47 -1.35 -6.06
N ASP A 132 -0.80 -1.76 -6.01
CA ASP A 132 -1.18 -3.17 -5.98
C ASP A 132 -1.12 -3.76 -7.39
N ASP A 133 -0.40 -4.87 -7.58
CA ASP A 133 -0.24 -5.53 -8.88
C ASP A 133 -1.57 -6.09 -9.41
N THR A 134 -2.48 -6.49 -8.51
CA THR A 134 -3.80 -7.01 -8.89
C THR A 134 -4.67 -5.94 -9.52
N ALA A 135 -4.57 -4.71 -9.03
CA ALA A 135 -5.33 -3.58 -9.52
C ALA A 135 -4.74 -2.99 -10.82
N LEU A 136 -3.42 -3.14 -11.06
CA LEU A 136 -2.76 -2.69 -12.28
C LEU A 136 -3.25 -3.45 -13.53
N SER A 137 -3.63 -4.71 -13.40
CA SER A 137 -4.04 -5.55 -14.54
C SER A 137 -5.23 -4.99 -15.32
N SER A 138 -6.10 -4.23 -14.68
CA SER A 138 -7.32 -3.66 -15.29
C SER A 138 -7.11 -2.30 -15.98
N VAL A 139 -6.06 -1.55 -15.63
CA VAL A 139 -5.81 -0.17 -16.07
C VAL A 139 -4.39 0.09 -16.58
N TYR A 140 -3.64 -0.96 -16.88
CA TYR A 140 -2.21 -0.98 -17.14
C TYR A 140 -1.71 0.11 -18.09
N LEU A 141 -2.35 0.30 -19.25
CA LEU A 141 -1.89 1.26 -20.25
C LEU A 141 -2.01 2.72 -19.81
N ASN A 142 -3.09 3.07 -19.11
CA ASN A 142 -3.33 4.45 -18.67
C ASN A 142 -2.45 4.81 -17.48
N VAL A 143 -2.22 3.86 -16.57
CA VAL A 143 -1.43 4.07 -15.35
C VAL A 143 0.07 4.14 -15.66
N ASN A 144 0.56 3.44 -16.68
CA ASN A 144 1.98 3.47 -17.03
C ASN A 144 2.46 4.88 -17.42
N ILE A 145 1.67 5.68 -18.14
CA ILE A 145 2.01 7.08 -18.47
C ILE A 145 2.15 7.89 -17.18
N THR A 146 1.16 7.79 -16.28
CA THR A 146 1.20 8.46 -14.98
C THR A 146 2.41 8.04 -14.13
N MET A 147 2.77 6.74 -14.16
CA MET A 147 3.96 6.23 -13.48
C MET A 147 5.26 6.85 -14.01
N GLN A 148 5.38 7.02 -15.34
CA GLN A 148 6.53 7.69 -15.95
C GLN A 148 6.63 9.16 -15.50
N GLU A 149 5.51 9.88 -15.47
CA GLU A 149 5.47 11.27 -15.00
C GLU A 149 5.85 11.39 -13.52
N LEU A 150 5.35 10.50 -12.66
CA LEU A 150 5.72 10.42 -11.25
C LEU A 150 7.23 10.16 -11.06
N ALA A 151 7.79 9.23 -11.83
CA ALA A 151 9.22 8.97 -11.79
C ALA A 151 10.06 10.20 -12.19
N HIS A 152 9.60 10.99 -13.18
CA HIS A 152 10.24 12.26 -13.54
C HIS A 152 10.16 13.31 -12.43
N LEU A 153 9.11 13.31 -11.62
CA LEU A 153 9.00 14.16 -10.42
C LEU A 153 9.88 13.69 -9.25
N GLY A 154 10.59 12.56 -9.41
CA GLY A 154 11.44 11.98 -8.37
C GLY A 154 10.69 11.19 -7.30
N VAL A 155 9.47 10.74 -7.62
CA VAL A 155 8.68 9.83 -6.77
C VAL A 155 9.17 8.40 -6.97
N GLU A 156 9.42 7.68 -5.89
CA GLU A 156 9.71 6.25 -5.91
C GLU A 156 8.42 5.46 -6.17
N LEU A 157 8.50 4.42 -7.00
CA LEU A 157 7.36 3.57 -7.31
C LEU A 157 7.59 2.16 -6.78
N VAL A 158 6.67 1.70 -5.96
CA VAL A 158 6.71 0.39 -5.29
C VAL A 158 5.59 -0.48 -5.82
N LEU A 159 5.92 -1.64 -6.37
CA LEU A 159 4.95 -2.64 -6.79
C LEU A 159 4.73 -3.64 -5.66
N ASN A 160 3.50 -3.70 -5.14
CA ASN A 160 3.11 -4.63 -4.10
C ASN A 160 2.66 -5.99 -4.69
N HIS A 161 2.65 -7.03 -3.87
CA HIS A 161 2.25 -8.41 -4.21
C HIS A 161 3.06 -9.06 -5.34
N PHE A 162 4.33 -8.66 -5.51
CA PHE A 162 5.20 -9.24 -6.53
C PHE A 162 5.33 -10.77 -6.38
N GLY A 163 5.01 -11.49 -7.45
CA GLY A 163 4.94 -12.95 -7.46
C GLY A 163 3.53 -13.51 -7.25
N SER A 164 2.51 -12.67 -7.04
CA SER A 164 1.10 -13.10 -6.97
C SER A 164 0.59 -13.70 -8.30
N GLY A 165 1.20 -13.28 -9.42
CA GLY A 165 0.88 -13.74 -10.77
C GLY A 165 -0.01 -12.80 -11.57
N CYS A 166 -0.42 -11.66 -11.01
CA CYS A 166 -1.22 -10.67 -11.73
C CYS A 166 -0.38 -9.87 -12.71
N VAL A 167 0.77 -9.36 -12.29
CA VAL A 167 1.80 -8.81 -13.18
C VAL A 167 2.82 -9.92 -13.46
N PRO A 168 3.03 -10.31 -14.73
CA PRO A 168 4.09 -11.26 -15.06
C PRO A 168 5.45 -10.74 -14.61
N VAL A 169 6.34 -11.63 -14.16
CA VAL A 169 7.71 -11.22 -13.74
C VAL A 169 8.42 -10.42 -14.82
N THR A 170 8.19 -10.75 -16.10
CA THR A 170 8.72 -9.99 -17.25
C THR A 170 8.10 -8.61 -17.41
N GLY A 171 6.86 -8.40 -16.94
CA GLY A 171 6.15 -7.12 -17.04
C GLY A 171 6.79 -6.01 -16.19
N ILE A 172 7.61 -6.39 -15.20
CA ILE A 172 8.35 -5.42 -14.38
C ILE A 172 9.36 -4.60 -15.22
N LEU A 173 9.82 -5.15 -16.35
CA LEU A 173 10.77 -4.47 -17.25
C LEU A 173 10.14 -3.27 -17.97
N ASP A 174 8.82 -3.25 -18.08
CA ASP A 174 8.06 -2.21 -18.77
C ASP A 174 7.55 -1.12 -17.81
N LEU A 175 7.75 -1.31 -16.50
CA LEU A 175 7.30 -0.40 -15.45
C LEU A 175 8.47 0.40 -14.86
N PRO A 176 8.32 1.69 -14.61
CA PRO A 176 9.34 2.52 -13.98
C PRO A 176 9.36 2.32 -12.44
N VAL A 177 9.40 1.07 -11.99
CA VAL A 177 9.40 0.74 -10.56
C VAL A 177 10.84 0.61 -10.04
N ASN A 178 11.06 1.15 -8.84
CA ASN A 178 12.34 1.12 -8.15
C ASN A 178 12.39 -0.03 -7.14
N THR A 179 11.23 -0.40 -6.62
CA THR A 179 11.09 -1.37 -5.52
C THR A 179 9.92 -2.30 -5.77
N VAL A 180 10.07 -3.55 -5.37
CA VAL A 180 8.97 -4.53 -5.33
C VAL A 180 8.80 -5.07 -3.92
N LYS A 181 7.56 -5.34 -3.51
CA LYS A 181 7.26 -6.08 -2.27
C LYS A 181 6.90 -7.51 -2.61
N LEU A 182 7.64 -8.44 -2.07
CA LEU A 182 7.39 -9.87 -2.23
C LEU A 182 6.04 -10.22 -1.61
N GLU A 183 5.23 -10.99 -2.35
CA GLU A 183 3.94 -11.46 -1.85
C GLU A 183 4.09 -12.15 -0.49
N ARG A 184 3.33 -11.67 0.49
CA ARG A 184 3.39 -12.07 1.91
C ARG A 184 3.24 -13.58 2.13
N MET A 185 2.48 -14.25 1.27
CA MET A 185 2.29 -15.69 1.35
C MET A 185 3.61 -16.46 1.23
N PHE A 186 4.56 -15.97 0.41
CA PHE A 186 5.87 -16.60 0.29
C PHE A 186 6.66 -16.52 1.60
N VAL A 187 6.63 -15.36 2.27
CA VAL A 187 7.32 -15.16 3.55
C VAL A 187 6.73 -16.05 4.64
N TRP A 188 5.40 -16.14 4.73
CA TRP A 188 4.74 -17.01 5.71
C TRP A 188 5.01 -18.50 5.52
N GLN A 189 5.23 -18.94 4.27
CA GLN A 189 5.46 -20.34 3.95
C GLN A 189 6.95 -20.71 3.83
N LEU A 190 7.89 -19.79 4.11
CA LEU A 190 9.33 -20.05 4.02
C LEU A 190 9.76 -21.28 4.82
N GLU A 191 9.20 -21.48 6.02
CA GLU A 191 9.57 -22.55 6.93
C GLU A 191 8.86 -23.87 6.63
N THR A 192 7.68 -23.82 6.02
CA THR A 192 6.78 -24.97 5.89
C THR A 192 6.70 -25.52 4.48
N ASN A 193 7.09 -24.75 3.47
CA ASN A 193 6.97 -25.11 2.06
C ASN A 193 8.26 -24.83 1.29
N PRO A 194 9.10 -25.86 1.06
CA PRO A 194 10.36 -25.72 0.33
C PRO A 194 10.20 -25.13 -1.08
N SER A 195 9.07 -25.40 -1.76
CA SER A 195 8.80 -24.85 -3.09
C SER A 195 8.55 -23.33 -3.01
N CYS A 196 7.80 -22.86 -2.01
CA CYS A 196 7.61 -21.43 -1.77
C CYS A 196 8.93 -20.75 -1.40
N ALA A 197 9.76 -21.38 -0.59
CA ALA A 197 11.08 -20.88 -0.25
C ALA A 197 11.99 -20.74 -1.48
N ALA A 198 11.98 -21.76 -2.37
CA ALA A 198 12.74 -21.70 -3.62
C ALA A 198 12.24 -20.59 -4.57
N ILE A 199 10.92 -20.39 -4.68
CA ILE A 199 10.33 -19.31 -5.48
C ILE A 199 10.71 -17.96 -4.89
N ALA A 200 10.58 -17.76 -3.58
CA ALA A 200 10.96 -16.52 -2.90
C ALA A 200 12.43 -16.17 -3.17
N GLY A 201 13.34 -17.13 -2.98
CA GLY A 201 14.77 -16.94 -3.28
C GLY A 201 15.02 -16.59 -4.75
N GLY A 202 14.30 -17.23 -5.68
CA GLY A 202 14.37 -16.93 -7.11
C GLY A 202 13.90 -15.51 -7.44
N LEU A 203 12.78 -15.06 -6.87
CA LEU A 203 12.23 -13.71 -7.07
C LEU A 203 13.17 -12.64 -6.50
N ILE A 204 13.75 -12.89 -5.31
CA ILE A 204 14.75 -12.00 -4.70
C ILE A 204 15.97 -11.86 -5.63
N GLN A 205 16.47 -12.96 -6.16
CA GLN A 205 17.63 -12.93 -7.07
C GLN A 205 17.30 -12.23 -8.40
N ILE A 206 16.09 -12.40 -8.93
CA ILE A 206 15.63 -11.70 -10.15
C ILE A 206 15.61 -10.19 -9.90
N ALA A 207 14.99 -9.73 -8.82
CA ALA A 207 14.94 -8.31 -8.49
C ALA A 207 16.35 -7.70 -8.37
N LYS A 208 17.24 -8.38 -7.65
CA LYS A 208 18.66 -7.96 -7.52
C LYS A 208 19.38 -7.84 -8.87
N ASN A 209 19.21 -8.82 -9.75
CA ASN A 209 19.84 -8.81 -11.09
C ASN A 209 19.29 -7.69 -11.99
N LEU A 210 18.09 -7.23 -11.73
CA LEU A 210 17.46 -6.09 -12.42
C LEU A 210 17.77 -4.74 -11.76
N ASN A 211 18.54 -4.71 -10.67
CA ASN A 211 18.80 -3.53 -9.83
C ASN A 211 17.48 -2.90 -9.29
N ILE A 212 16.53 -3.74 -8.95
CA ILE A 212 15.26 -3.35 -8.31
C ILE A 212 15.35 -3.78 -6.86
N HIS A 213 15.05 -2.88 -5.94
CA HIS A 213 14.98 -3.20 -4.52
C HIS A 213 13.82 -4.17 -4.23
N ILE A 214 14.03 -5.10 -3.31
CA ILE A 214 12.98 -6.02 -2.90
C ILE A 214 12.76 -5.96 -1.40
N ILE A 215 11.50 -5.82 -1.00
CA ILE A 215 11.06 -5.82 0.41
C ILE A 215 10.32 -7.13 0.67
N ALA A 216 10.77 -7.92 1.63
CA ALA A 216 10.02 -9.07 2.12
C ALA A 216 9.00 -8.60 3.18
N GLU A 217 7.70 -8.72 2.87
CA GLU A 217 6.62 -8.30 3.77
C GLU A 217 6.09 -9.46 4.61
N GLY A 218 5.81 -9.19 5.89
CA GLY A 218 5.18 -10.15 6.80
C GLY A 218 6.15 -11.03 7.55
N VAL A 219 7.36 -10.56 7.82
CA VAL A 219 8.34 -11.25 8.67
C VAL A 219 7.86 -11.24 10.12
N GLU A 220 7.62 -12.43 10.67
CA GLU A 220 7.08 -12.63 12.03
C GLU A 220 8.00 -13.46 12.91
N THR A 221 8.88 -14.30 12.32
CA THR A 221 9.76 -15.21 13.06
C THR A 221 11.23 -14.99 12.75
N GLU A 222 12.09 -15.40 13.67
CA GLU A 222 13.55 -15.38 13.50
C GLU A 222 14.00 -16.34 12.37
N ASN A 223 13.31 -17.45 12.18
CA ASN A 223 13.62 -18.40 11.11
C ASN A 223 13.34 -17.80 9.72
N GLN A 224 12.24 -17.06 9.57
CA GLN A 224 11.95 -16.31 8.33
C GLN A 224 13.04 -15.27 8.07
N LEU A 225 13.41 -14.49 9.09
CA LEU A 225 14.51 -13.53 9.03
C LEU A 225 15.81 -14.20 8.53
N ASN A 226 16.22 -15.30 9.16
CA ASN A 226 17.45 -15.99 8.82
C ASN A 226 17.44 -16.57 7.40
N THR A 227 16.28 -17.08 6.95
CA THR A 227 16.11 -17.57 5.58
C THR A 227 16.21 -16.44 4.57
N LEU A 228 15.56 -15.31 4.81
CA LEU A 228 15.63 -14.13 3.94
C LEU A 228 17.04 -13.52 3.89
N ASN A 229 17.73 -13.49 5.03
CA ASN A 229 19.14 -13.09 5.08
C ASN A 229 20.04 -14.03 4.26
N GLY A 230 19.74 -15.33 4.28
CA GLY A 230 20.42 -16.33 3.43
C GLY A 230 20.20 -16.11 1.93
N TYR A 231 19.07 -15.50 1.53
CA TYR A 231 18.80 -15.04 0.17
C TYR A 231 19.33 -13.63 -0.12
N GLU A 232 19.98 -13.01 0.89
CA GLU A 232 20.47 -11.63 0.83
C GLU A 232 19.34 -10.61 0.50
N CYS A 233 18.17 -10.79 1.09
CA CYS A 233 17.08 -9.83 1.00
C CYS A 233 17.38 -8.61 1.87
N GLU A 234 17.61 -7.46 1.24
CA GLU A 234 18.08 -6.25 1.91
C GLU A 234 17.04 -5.60 2.79
N TYR A 235 15.77 -5.57 2.33
CA TYR A 235 14.68 -4.90 3.03
C TYR A 235 13.66 -5.90 3.51
N GLN A 236 13.27 -5.77 4.77
CA GLN A 236 12.34 -6.69 5.42
C GLN A 236 11.37 -5.90 6.30
N GLN A 237 10.08 -6.25 6.24
CA GLN A 237 9.00 -5.59 6.96
C GLN A 237 8.14 -6.63 7.67
N GLY A 238 7.75 -6.39 8.93
CA GLY A 238 6.83 -7.25 9.65
C GLY A 238 6.84 -7.08 11.16
N PHE A 239 5.97 -7.82 11.85
CA PHE A 239 5.84 -7.76 13.31
C PHE A 239 7.09 -8.24 14.07
N TYR A 240 7.97 -8.97 13.40
CA TYR A 240 9.27 -9.29 13.99
C TYR A 240 10.05 -8.03 14.37
N TYR A 241 10.04 -7.02 13.51
CA TYR A 241 10.71 -5.74 13.74
C TYR A 241 9.87 -4.83 14.61
N ALA A 242 8.70 -4.44 14.12
CA ALA A 242 7.82 -3.52 14.83
C ALA A 242 6.36 -3.74 14.45
N PRO A 243 5.41 -3.52 15.38
CA PRO A 243 3.99 -3.43 15.05
C PRO A 243 3.71 -2.12 14.31
N THR A 244 2.50 -1.98 13.76
CA THR A 244 2.01 -0.68 13.31
C THR A 244 1.97 0.27 14.51
N MET A 245 2.41 1.50 14.31
CA MET A 245 2.49 2.51 15.37
C MET A 245 1.96 3.85 14.91
N GLU A 246 1.61 4.69 15.87
CA GLU A 246 1.21 6.06 15.60
C GLU A 246 2.39 6.90 15.12
N LYS A 247 2.09 7.97 14.36
CA LYS A 247 3.06 8.88 13.77
C LYS A 247 4.05 9.44 14.81
N GLU A 248 3.56 9.87 15.97
CA GLU A 248 4.41 10.42 17.04
C GLU A 248 5.37 9.38 17.61
N THR A 249 4.94 8.12 17.69
CA THR A 249 5.81 7.01 18.10
C THR A 249 6.87 6.71 17.05
N LEU A 250 6.51 6.71 15.76
CA LEU A 250 7.44 6.54 14.65
C LEU A 250 8.54 7.61 14.67
N ILE A 251 8.17 8.88 14.82
CA ILE A 251 9.12 10.01 14.88
C ILE A 251 10.10 9.85 16.06
N LYS A 252 9.62 9.39 17.21
CA LYS A 252 10.48 9.07 18.36
C LYS A 252 11.45 7.95 18.03
N VAL A 253 10.96 6.83 17.49
CA VAL A 253 11.78 5.65 17.13
C VAL A 253 12.90 6.03 16.16
N LEU A 254 12.61 6.84 15.13
CA LEU A 254 13.60 7.33 14.17
C LEU A 254 14.66 8.28 14.77
N GLY A 255 14.47 8.74 16.00
CA GLY A 255 15.42 9.62 16.70
C GLY A 255 16.22 8.94 17.80
N CYS A 256 15.95 7.66 18.07
CA CYS A 256 16.52 6.92 19.17
C CYS A 256 17.72 6.08 18.73
N THR A 257 18.58 5.72 19.69
CA THR A 257 19.56 4.64 19.51
C THR A 257 18.83 3.31 19.26
N LEU A 258 19.52 2.32 18.72
CA LEU A 258 18.95 0.98 18.48
C LEU A 258 18.37 0.34 19.76
N GLU A 259 18.97 0.61 20.91
CA GLU A 259 18.52 0.06 22.19
C GLU A 259 17.21 0.74 22.68
N GLU A 260 17.14 2.06 22.61
CA GLU A 260 15.93 2.84 22.92
C GLU A 260 14.79 2.54 21.97
N SER A 261 15.06 2.38 20.68
CA SER A 261 14.09 1.99 19.69
C SER A 261 13.48 0.62 20.00
N ARG A 262 14.29 -0.37 20.41
CA ARG A 262 13.80 -1.69 20.84
C ARG A 262 12.86 -1.61 22.02
N ILE A 263 13.16 -0.79 23.04
CA ILE A 263 12.31 -0.61 24.21
C ILE A 263 10.96 -0.03 23.80
N THR A 264 10.96 1.01 22.97
CA THR A 264 9.73 1.65 22.49
C THR A 264 8.87 0.68 21.65
N VAL A 265 9.49 -0.11 20.79
CA VAL A 265 8.81 -1.12 19.97
C VAL A 265 8.20 -2.23 20.83
N GLU A 266 8.91 -2.69 21.87
CA GLU A 266 8.39 -3.70 22.80
C GLU A 266 7.20 -3.19 23.62
N GLU A 267 7.18 -1.91 23.98
CA GLU A 267 6.02 -1.29 24.63
C GLU A 267 4.80 -1.25 23.71
N GLU A 268 4.98 -0.91 22.41
CA GLU A 268 3.90 -0.93 21.43
C GLU A 268 3.38 -2.37 21.17
N LYS A 269 4.26 -3.38 21.08
CA LYS A 269 3.85 -4.79 20.98
C LYS A 269 2.98 -5.21 22.17
N LYS A 270 3.31 -4.78 23.39
CA LYS A 270 2.51 -5.07 24.60
C LYS A 270 1.15 -4.35 24.61
N LYS A 271 1.03 -3.17 24.03
CA LYS A 271 -0.24 -2.45 23.89
C LYS A 271 -1.20 -3.15 22.92
N MET A 272 -0.69 -3.69 21.81
CA MET A 272 -1.48 -4.41 20.82
C MET A 272 -1.94 -5.80 21.27
N ALA A 273 -1.23 -6.41 22.22
CA ALA A 273 -1.58 -7.72 22.78
C ALA A 273 -2.65 -7.68 23.89
N ARG A 274 -3.09 -6.50 24.30
CA ARG A 274 -4.17 -6.25 25.27
C ARG A 274 -5.47 -5.88 24.58
#